data_b6b2ad6308256365de6db948f7f03ce4
#
_entry.id   b6b2ad6308256365de6db948f7f03ce4
#
_cell.length_a   1.000
_cell.length_b   1.000
_cell.length_c   1.000
_cell.angle_alpha   90.00
_cell.angle_beta   90.00
_cell.angle_gamma   90.00
#
_symmetry.space_group_name_H-M   'P 1'
#
loop_
_entity.id
_entity.type
_entity.pdbx_description
1 polymer ?
#
loop_
_entity_poly.entity_id
_entity_poly.type
_entity_poly.pdbx_seq_one_letter_code
_entity_poly.pdbx_strand_id
1 'polypeptide(L)'
;MKFNLGIVALPLAALAIPCPCVLPAQAQQPAAAAPDNEPFDVDQLFASTCGFCHSDGGRAAGKGPQLMDTKRDDDFIRNRIKNGKEGAMPAFGSLLNDAQIDQIIKYIRDLKPREG
;
A
#
# COMPACT_ATOMS: atom_id res chain seq x y z
N MET A 1 20.24 -45.73 69.01
CA MET A 1 20.32 -45.71 67.55
C MET A 1 20.23 -44.25 67.10
N LYS A 2 21.35 -43.70 66.67
CA LYS A 2 21.43 -42.27 66.27
C LYS A 2 21.60 -42.25 64.75
N PHE A 3 20.58 -41.76 64.03
CA PHE A 3 20.68 -41.55 62.62
C PHE A 3 21.26 -40.15 62.37
N ASN A 4 22.44 -40.10 61.80
CA ASN A 4 23.08 -38.89 61.38
C ASN A 4 22.60 -38.54 59.93
N LEU A 5 21.80 -37.53 59.81
CA LEU A 5 21.32 -37.00 58.48
C LEU A 5 22.37 -35.99 57.99
N GLY A 6 23.26 -36.46 57.12
CA GLY A 6 24.21 -35.57 56.44
C GLY A 6 23.48 -34.73 55.35
N ILE A 7 23.45 -33.44 55.62
CA ILE A 7 22.96 -32.49 54.62
C ILE A 7 24.09 -32.21 53.62
N VAL A 8 23.98 -32.75 52.42
CA VAL A 8 24.85 -32.40 51.28
C VAL A 8 24.31 -31.17 50.62
N ALA A 9 24.97 -30.04 50.83
CA ALA A 9 24.67 -28.81 50.10
C ALA A 9 25.30 -28.87 48.71
N LEU A 10 24.46 -28.93 47.67
CA LEU A 10 24.89 -28.72 46.30
C LEU A 10 24.91 -27.21 45.99
N PRO A 11 25.98 -26.67 45.41
CA PRO A 11 25.99 -25.32 44.91
C PRO A 11 25.24 -25.27 43.58
N LEU A 12 24.16 -24.49 43.52
CA LEU A 12 23.46 -24.16 42.29
C LEU A 12 24.34 -23.16 41.51
N ALA A 13 25.05 -23.64 40.49
CA ALA A 13 25.74 -22.80 39.55
C ALA A 13 24.67 -22.24 38.57
N ALA A 14 24.29 -20.97 38.74
CA ALA A 14 23.46 -20.24 37.81
C ALA A 14 24.27 -19.95 36.56
N LEU A 15 24.07 -20.74 35.52
CA LEU A 15 24.54 -20.40 34.17
C LEU A 15 23.59 -19.33 33.58
N ALA A 16 23.99 -18.08 33.70
CA ALA A 16 23.40 -17.00 32.96
C ALA A 16 23.80 -17.13 31.47
N ILE A 17 22.89 -17.59 30.63
CA ILE A 17 23.05 -17.58 29.17
C ILE A 17 22.67 -16.19 28.73
N PRO A 18 23.60 -15.35 28.20
CA PRO A 18 23.20 -14.12 27.52
C PRO A 18 22.56 -14.51 26.20
N CYS A 19 21.25 -14.29 26.09
CA CYS A 19 20.53 -14.42 24.85
C CYS A 19 20.88 -13.20 23.98
N PRO A 20 21.64 -13.33 22.87
CA PRO A 20 21.80 -12.24 21.94
C PRO A 20 20.48 -12.10 21.21
N CYS A 21 19.64 -11.11 21.58
CA CYS A 21 18.57 -10.66 20.74
C CYS A 21 19.16 -10.04 19.48
N VAL A 22 19.54 -10.89 18.53
CA VAL A 22 19.79 -10.46 17.15
C VAL A 22 18.43 -10.23 16.54
N LEU A 23 17.96 -8.97 16.62
CA LEU A 23 16.86 -8.51 15.78
C LEU A 23 17.36 -8.58 14.33
N PRO A 24 16.71 -9.35 13.43
CA PRO A 24 17.03 -9.25 12.04
C PRO A 24 16.70 -7.81 11.61
N ALA A 25 17.72 -7.07 11.19
CA ALA A 25 17.53 -5.84 10.45
C ALA A 25 16.76 -6.23 9.19
N GLN A 26 15.43 -6.03 9.22
CA GLN A 26 14.63 -6.10 8.02
C GLN A 26 15.09 -4.93 7.16
N ALA A 27 15.94 -5.23 6.21
CA ALA A 27 16.22 -4.32 5.12
C ALA A 27 14.87 -3.97 4.51
N GLN A 28 14.43 -2.71 4.69
CA GLN A 28 13.32 -2.15 3.96
C GLN A 28 13.71 -2.23 2.49
N GLN A 29 13.21 -3.26 1.81
CA GLN A 29 13.27 -3.31 0.36
C GLN A 29 12.54 -2.05 -0.14
N PRO A 30 13.20 -1.22 -0.97
CA PRO A 30 12.47 -0.20 -1.70
C PRO A 30 11.32 -0.93 -2.39
N ALA A 31 10.10 -0.39 -2.26
CA ALA A 31 8.95 -0.91 -2.98
C ALA A 31 9.35 -1.03 -4.44
N ALA A 32 9.62 -2.26 -4.88
CA ALA A 32 9.93 -2.54 -6.26
C ALA A 32 8.71 -2.08 -7.05
N ALA A 33 8.92 -1.15 -7.99
CA ALA A 33 7.92 -0.85 -9.00
C ALA A 33 7.43 -2.21 -9.53
N ALA A 34 6.11 -2.43 -9.51
CA ALA A 34 5.55 -3.68 -9.99
C ALA A 34 6.11 -3.98 -11.38
N PRO A 35 6.56 -5.21 -11.66
CA PRO A 35 7.09 -5.53 -12.98
C PRO A 35 6.02 -5.24 -14.03
N ASP A 36 6.44 -4.66 -15.15
CA ASP A 36 5.59 -4.19 -16.25
C ASP A 36 4.69 -5.29 -16.88
N ASN A 37 4.76 -6.52 -16.39
CA ASN A 37 4.04 -7.70 -16.87
C ASN A 37 2.93 -8.21 -15.93
N GLU A 38 2.71 -7.62 -14.76
CA GLU A 38 1.54 -7.95 -13.95
C GLU A 38 0.30 -7.30 -14.58
N PRO A 39 -0.82 -8.03 -14.72
CA PRO A 39 -2.05 -7.45 -15.20
C PRO A 39 -2.48 -6.33 -14.23
N PHE A 40 -2.39 -5.10 -14.70
CA PHE A 40 -2.76 -3.92 -13.91
C PHE A 40 -4.28 -3.76 -13.93
N ASP A 41 -4.90 -4.06 -12.80
CA ASP A 41 -6.35 -3.98 -12.64
C ASP A 41 -6.76 -2.59 -12.17
N VAL A 42 -7.27 -1.78 -13.10
CA VAL A 42 -7.73 -0.42 -12.83
C VAL A 42 -9.01 -0.42 -11.98
N ASP A 43 -9.90 -1.39 -12.14
CA ASP A 43 -11.12 -1.50 -11.33
C ASP A 43 -10.75 -1.79 -9.87
N GLN A 44 -9.80 -2.69 -9.63
CA GLN A 44 -9.27 -2.97 -8.30
C GLN A 44 -8.60 -1.73 -7.70
N LEU A 45 -7.84 -0.97 -8.48
CA LEU A 45 -7.21 0.27 -8.03
C LEU A 45 -8.27 1.31 -7.62
N PHE A 46 -9.34 1.45 -8.41
CA PHE A 46 -10.45 2.35 -8.04
C PHE A 46 -11.18 1.85 -6.80
N ALA A 47 -11.42 0.54 -6.65
CA ALA A 47 -12.07 -0.02 -5.47
C ALA A 47 -11.27 0.21 -4.18
N SER A 48 -9.93 0.13 -4.24
CA SER A 48 -9.05 0.15 -3.06
C SER A 48 -8.38 1.49 -2.77
N THR A 49 -8.30 2.39 -3.74
CA THR A 49 -7.50 3.62 -3.62
C THR A 49 -8.24 4.85 -4.15
N CYS A 50 -8.50 4.94 -5.43
CA CYS A 50 -9.07 6.13 -6.06
C CYS A 50 -10.52 6.39 -5.62
N GLY A 51 -11.29 5.32 -5.38
CA GLY A 51 -12.69 5.38 -5.01
C GLY A 51 -12.97 6.02 -3.65
N PHE A 52 -11.98 6.14 -2.76
CA PHE A 52 -12.13 6.88 -1.51
C PHE A 52 -12.46 8.37 -1.72
N CYS A 53 -12.04 8.91 -2.85
CA CYS A 53 -12.27 10.31 -3.21
C CYS A 53 -13.15 10.45 -4.45
N HIS A 54 -13.01 9.57 -5.43
CA HIS A 54 -13.76 9.54 -6.69
C HIS A 54 -14.83 8.45 -6.63
N SER A 55 -15.99 8.81 -6.10
CA SER A 55 -17.06 7.86 -5.78
C SER A 55 -17.55 7.09 -7.00
N ASP A 56 -18.13 5.92 -6.75
CA ASP A 56 -18.69 5.03 -7.78
C ASP A 56 -17.73 4.73 -8.94
N GLY A 57 -16.47 4.40 -8.59
CA GLY A 57 -15.44 4.13 -9.59
C GLY A 57 -15.14 5.31 -10.51
N GLY A 58 -15.33 6.54 -10.03
CA GLY A 58 -15.14 7.77 -10.80
C GLY A 58 -16.39 8.33 -11.47
N ARG A 59 -17.54 7.66 -11.35
CA ARG A 59 -18.81 8.08 -11.97
C ARG A 59 -19.51 9.18 -11.19
N ALA A 60 -19.22 9.31 -9.91
CA ALA A 60 -19.80 10.32 -9.04
C ALA A 60 -18.72 11.13 -8.32
N ALA A 61 -19.06 12.35 -7.94
CA ALA A 61 -18.23 13.16 -7.08
C ALA A 61 -18.25 12.61 -5.65
N GLY A 62 -17.12 12.76 -4.96
CA GLY A 62 -16.98 12.48 -3.55
C GLY A 62 -16.15 13.59 -2.92
N LYS A 63 -15.07 13.26 -2.22
CA LYS A 63 -14.06 14.26 -1.80
C LYS A 63 -13.34 14.88 -3.01
N GLY A 64 -13.20 14.10 -4.10
CA GLY A 64 -12.72 14.54 -5.39
C GLY A 64 -13.86 14.73 -6.39
N PRO A 65 -13.58 15.32 -7.56
CA PRO A 65 -14.58 15.52 -8.59
C PRO A 65 -15.00 14.20 -9.26
N GLN A 66 -16.19 14.21 -9.89
CA GLN A 66 -16.56 13.19 -10.85
C GLN A 66 -15.53 13.16 -11.99
N LEU A 67 -15.14 11.96 -12.41
CA LEU A 67 -14.21 11.74 -13.52
C LEU A 67 -14.92 11.41 -14.83
N MET A 68 -16.05 10.73 -14.76
CA MET A 68 -16.89 10.47 -15.93
C MET A 68 -17.26 11.79 -16.62
N ASP A 69 -17.14 11.82 -17.94
CA ASP A 69 -17.41 12.99 -18.78
C ASP A 69 -16.53 14.23 -18.49
N THR A 70 -15.40 14.04 -17.81
CA THR A 70 -14.45 15.12 -17.54
C THR A 70 -14.01 15.81 -18.84
N LYS A 71 -13.97 17.15 -18.83
CA LYS A 71 -13.49 17.96 -19.96
C LYS A 71 -11.99 18.23 -19.91
N ARG A 72 -11.30 17.69 -18.90
CA ARG A 72 -9.84 17.79 -18.81
C ARG A 72 -9.20 16.89 -19.88
N ASP A 73 -8.14 17.39 -20.51
CA ASP A 73 -7.34 16.59 -21.44
C ASP A 73 -6.51 15.52 -20.72
N ASP A 74 -5.95 14.59 -21.49
CA ASP A 74 -5.20 13.46 -20.96
C ASP A 74 -3.92 13.92 -20.28
N ASP A 75 -3.26 14.97 -20.78
CA ASP A 75 -2.05 15.53 -20.18
C ASP A 75 -2.32 16.12 -18.79
N PHE A 76 -3.45 16.81 -18.65
CA PHE A 76 -3.88 17.31 -17.35
C PHE A 76 -4.15 16.15 -16.38
N ILE A 77 -4.83 15.10 -16.82
CA ILE A 77 -5.14 13.93 -15.98
C ILE A 77 -3.86 13.24 -15.60
N ARG A 78 -2.96 12.99 -16.54
CA ARG A 78 -1.63 12.40 -16.32
C ARG A 78 -0.84 13.18 -15.28
N ASN A 79 -0.72 14.48 -15.49
CA ASN A 79 -0.01 15.36 -14.56
C ASN A 79 -0.63 15.34 -13.16
N ARG A 80 -1.98 15.35 -13.09
CA ARG A 80 -2.70 15.29 -11.83
C ARG A 80 -2.46 13.98 -11.07
N ILE A 81 -2.44 12.85 -11.76
CA ILE A 81 -2.14 11.54 -11.15
C ILE A 81 -0.69 11.52 -10.66
N LYS A 82 0.26 11.98 -11.49
CA LYS A 82 1.69 11.98 -11.12
C LYS A 82 2.01 12.87 -9.93
N ASN A 83 1.53 14.09 -9.95
CA ASN A 83 1.95 15.13 -9.01
C ASN A 83 0.90 15.41 -7.92
N GLY A 84 -0.30 14.88 -8.05
CA GLY A 84 -1.38 15.12 -7.10
C GLY A 84 -1.87 16.57 -7.10
N LYS A 85 -2.53 16.94 -6.03
CA LYS A 85 -2.91 18.31 -5.68
C LYS A 85 -2.77 18.46 -4.18
N GLU A 86 -1.92 19.38 -3.75
CA GLU A 86 -1.67 19.63 -2.34
C GLU A 86 -2.98 19.81 -1.56
N GLY A 87 -3.08 19.14 -0.41
CA GLY A 87 -4.25 19.18 0.46
C GLY A 87 -5.51 18.49 -0.08
N ALA A 88 -5.48 17.91 -1.30
CA ALA A 88 -6.68 17.34 -1.92
C ALA A 88 -6.47 15.95 -2.54
N MET A 89 -5.40 15.73 -3.27
CA MET A 89 -5.13 14.46 -3.96
C MET A 89 -3.65 14.09 -3.81
N PRO A 90 -3.32 12.91 -3.30
CA PRO A 90 -1.95 12.42 -3.23
C PRO A 90 -1.30 12.33 -4.62
N ALA A 91 0.04 12.39 -4.65
CA ALA A 91 0.82 12.13 -5.86
C ALA A 91 1.08 10.61 -6.00
N PHE A 92 0.87 10.07 -7.18
CA PHE A 92 1.05 8.63 -7.46
C PHE A 92 2.19 8.35 -8.44
N GLY A 93 2.94 9.36 -8.88
CA GLY A 93 4.00 9.20 -9.87
C GLY A 93 5.19 8.33 -9.44
N SER A 94 5.36 8.09 -8.14
CA SER A 94 6.36 7.14 -7.61
C SER A 94 5.84 5.70 -7.51
N LEU A 95 4.53 5.50 -7.60
CA LEU A 95 3.84 4.22 -7.42
C LEU A 95 3.35 3.62 -8.74
N LEU A 96 3.08 4.47 -9.72
CA LEU A 96 2.51 4.10 -11.02
C LEU A 96 3.47 4.51 -12.14
N ASN A 97 3.75 3.59 -13.06
CA ASN A 97 4.48 3.91 -14.28
C ASN A 97 3.57 4.56 -15.34
N ASP A 98 4.15 5.06 -16.42
CA ASP A 98 3.41 5.78 -17.45
C ASP A 98 2.37 4.91 -18.15
N ALA A 99 2.67 3.64 -18.41
CA ALA A 99 1.74 2.71 -19.03
C ALA A 99 0.52 2.42 -18.13
N GLN A 100 0.72 2.33 -16.82
CA GLN A 100 -0.38 2.19 -15.85
C GLN A 100 -1.24 3.44 -15.78
N ILE A 101 -0.62 4.62 -15.84
CA ILE A 101 -1.35 5.89 -15.89
C ILE A 101 -2.17 6.01 -17.18
N ASP A 102 -1.66 5.54 -18.32
CA ASP A 102 -2.39 5.49 -19.58
C ASP A 102 -3.63 4.59 -19.49
N GLN A 103 -3.51 3.44 -18.82
CA GLN A 103 -4.65 2.57 -18.58
C GLN A 103 -5.70 3.23 -17.68
N ILE A 104 -5.29 3.99 -16.67
CA ILE A 104 -6.21 4.77 -15.83
C ILE A 104 -6.92 5.85 -16.65
N ILE A 105 -6.20 6.57 -17.50
CA ILE A 105 -6.80 7.58 -18.39
C ILE A 105 -7.83 6.94 -19.32
N LYS A 106 -7.46 5.82 -19.94
CA LYS A 106 -8.39 5.05 -20.78
C LYS A 106 -9.63 4.64 -20.01
N TYR A 107 -9.49 4.10 -18.81
CA TYR A 107 -10.61 3.75 -17.93
C TYR A 107 -11.54 4.96 -17.70
N ILE A 108 -10.99 6.12 -17.36
CA ILE A 108 -11.76 7.36 -17.14
C ILE A 108 -12.53 7.74 -18.39
N ARG A 109 -11.93 7.63 -19.58
CA ARG A 109 -12.58 7.95 -20.87
C ARG A 109 -13.70 6.98 -21.23
N ASP A 110 -13.55 5.72 -20.83
CA ASP A 110 -14.51 4.66 -21.12
C ASP A 110 -15.66 4.57 -20.09
N LEU A 111 -15.62 5.38 -19.00
CA LEU A 111 -16.68 5.37 -17.99
C LEU A 111 -18.06 5.65 -18.62
N LYS A 112 -19.01 4.79 -18.28
CA LYS A 112 -20.43 4.93 -18.63
C LYS A 112 -21.28 4.98 -17.37
N PRO A 113 -22.47 5.59 -17.41
CA PRO A 113 -23.43 5.44 -16.33
C PRO A 113 -23.68 3.96 -16.05
N ARG A 114 -23.91 3.61 -14.79
CA ARG A 114 -24.36 2.24 -14.48
C ARG A 114 -25.78 2.07 -14.98
N GLU A 115 -26.02 1.02 -15.71
CA GLU A 115 -27.38 0.60 -16.01
C GLU A 115 -28.03 0.11 -14.69
N GLY A 116 -29.13 0.72 -14.32
CA GLY A 116 -29.90 0.41 -13.12
C GLY A 116 -30.69 -0.89 -13.22
#